data_81ca09d49d059e818ebeff51baed7f30
#
_entry.id   81ca09d49d059e818ebeff51baed7f30
#
_cell.length_a   1.000
_cell.length_b   1.000
_cell.length_c   1.000
_cell.angle_alpha   90.00
_cell.angle_beta   90.00
_cell.angle_gamma   90.00
#
_symmetry.space_group_name_H-M   'P 1'
#
loop_
_entity.id
_entity.type
_entity.pdbx_description
1 polymer ?
#
loop_
_entity_poly.entity_id
_entity_poly.type
_entity_poly.pdbx_seq_one_letter_code
_entity_poly.pdbx_strand_id
1 'polypeptide(L)'
;MDKSEFESRYFDLVSKAPGKTFLFYGNMKEDITRWSASAVEYFGLPGEIFGDSTREWVSRIHPEDVEQFTDDIMELFHGVTPYHNCEYRIKNAQGEYVWVNCRGYMTYDADGKAEWFGGLVTNMGYQTKIDAVTNLWTVHQFRGELNRLLDDRVRGGILMIGLENFKRINAEYSYDYGDKVLALIGDKLREGVRHNCHVFRMDGANFAIVMQDAGVERIVEYKKFVDSFMRNLVVSGQVVHLRFKAAAAFFPEDGEFLDQIQ
;
A
#
# COMPACT_ATOMS: atom_id res chain seq x y z
N MET A 1 -20.64 -12.41 33.66
CA MET A 1 -20.35 -11.52 32.53
C MET A 1 -21.20 -12.02 31.38
N ASP A 2 -22.13 -11.22 30.91
CA ASP A 2 -22.91 -11.58 29.73
C ASP A 2 -22.12 -11.36 28.42
N LYS A 3 -22.71 -11.81 27.31
CA LYS A 3 -22.05 -11.70 26.00
C LYS A 3 -21.78 -10.24 25.60
N SER A 4 -22.71 -9.35 25.85
CA SER A 4 -22.62 -7.92 25.51
C SER A 4 -21.53 -7.21 26.33
N GLU A 5 -21.40 -7.54 27.62
CA GLU A 5 -20.33 -7.02 28.47
C GLU A 5 -18.95 -7.52 27.99
N PHE A 6 -18.86 -8.80 27.62
CA PHE A 6 -17.61 -9.36 27.07
C PHE A 6 -17.21 -8.67 25.76
N GLU A 7 -18.16 -8.53 24.81
CA GLU A 7 -17.93 -7.89 23.52
C GLU A 7 -17.44 -6.44 23.70
N SER A 8 -18.08 -5.69 24.61
CA SER A 8 -17.66 -4.31 24.90
C SER A 8 -16.24 -4.25 25.48
N ARG A 9 -15.93 -5.11 26.46
CA ARG A 9 -14.59 -5.16 27.06
C ARG A 9 -13.52 -5.62 26.07
N TYR A 10 -13.86 -6.58 25.19
CA TYR A 10 -12.95 -7.05 24.16
C TYR A 10 -12.66 -5.94 23.14
N PHE A 11 -13.67 -5.22 22.69
CA PHE A 11 -13.52 -4.06 21.82
C PHE A 11 -12.60 -3.01 22.46
N ASP A 12 -12.84 -2.66 23.72
CA ASP A 12 -12.03 -1.69 24.46
C ASP A 12 -10.57 -2.16 24.64
N LEU A 13 -10.36 -3.46 24.86
CA LEU A 13 -9.01 -4.03 24.95
C LEU A 13 -8.25 -3.92 23.64
N VAL A 14 -8.87 -4.35 22.55
CA VAL A 14 -8.25 -4.33 21.20
C VAL A 14 -8.04 -2.91 20.70
N SER A 15 -8.98 -2.00 21.00
CA SER A 15 -8.86 -0.59 20.62
C SER A 15 -7.71 0.16 21.29
N LYS A 16 -7.21 -0.36 22.43
CA LYS A 16 -6.05 0.18 23.15
C LYS A 16 -4.73 -0.47 22.77
N ALA A 17 -4.76 -1.45 21.84
CA ALA A 17 -3.52 -2.05 21.35
C ALA A 17 -2.61 -0.96 20.74
N PRO A 18 -1.30 -0.99 21.03
CA PRO A 18 -0.38 -0.01 20.46
C PRO A 18 -0.31 -0.16 18.95
N GLY A 19 -0.40 0.96 18.24
CA GLY A 19 -0.32 0.97 16.78
C GLY A 19 -1.22 2.02 16.15
N LYS A 20 -1.20 2.05 14.82
CA LYS A 20 -2.00 2.97 14.00
C LYS A 20 -3.24 2.26 13.43
N THR A 21 -3.83 1.34 14.20
CA THR A 21 -5.01 0.57 13.80
C THR A 21 -6.21 0.97 14.65
N PHE A 22 -7.32 1.28 14.01
CA PHE A 22 -8.54 1.76 14.61
C PHE A 22 -9.66 0.75 14.36
N LEU A 23 -10.45 0.47 15.39
CA LEU A 23 -11.58 -0.46 15.29
C LEU A 23 -12.87 0.28 15.04
N PHE A 24 -13.74 -0.37 14.29
CA PHE A 24 -15.14 0.06 14.14
C PHE A 24 -16.08 -1.15 14.01
N TYR A 25 -17.32 -0.97 14.39
CA TYR A 25 -18.42 -1.82 13.97
C TYR A 25 -19.72 -1.02 14.00
N GLY A 26 -20.64 -1.36 13.12
CA GLY A 26 -21.90 -0.64 12.99
C GLY A 26 -23.07 -1.54 12.62
N ASN A 27 -24.26 -1.08 13.02
CA ASN A 27 -25.54 -1.62 12.57
C ASN A 27 -25.92 -0.91 11.27
N MET A 28 -25.96 -1.64 10.17
CA MET A 28 -26.21 -1.08 8.84
C MET A 28 -27.68 -0.74 8.62
N LYS A 29 -28.60 -1.34 9.39
CA LYS A 29 -30.02 -1.02 9.33
C LYS A 29 -30.35 0.34 9.96
N GLU A 30 -29.59 0.70 10.99
CA GLU A 30 -29.77 1.94 11.75
C GLU A 30 -28.78 3.02 11.34
N ASP A 31 -27.80 2.66 10.53
CA ASP A 31 -26.63 3.49 10.15
C ASP A 31 -25.93 4.12 11.37
N ILE A 32 -25.78 3.29 12.43
CA ILE A 32 -25.07 3.68 13.65
C ILE A 32 -23.77 2.88 13.75
N THR A 33 -22.65 3.57 13.91
CA THR A 33 -21.35 2.93 14.03
C THR A 33 -20.66 3.33 15.34
N ARG A 34 -20.04 2.34 15.99
CA ARG A 34 -19.13 2.53 17.11
C ARG A 34 -17.69 2.50 16.62
N TRP A 35 -16.93 3.50 17.02
CA TRP A 35 -15.51 3.66 16.72
C TRP A 35 -14.67 3.61 18.00
N SER A 36 -13.42 3.18 17.88
CA SER A 36 -12.46 3.28 18.99
C SER A 36 -12.19 4.74 19.35
N ALA A 37 -11.95 5.03 20.64
CA ALA A 37 -11.62 6.39 21.09
C ALA A 37 -10.42 6.96 20.34
N SER A 38 -9.41 6.12 20.04
CA SER A 38 -8.26 6.51 19.23
C SER A 38 -8.61 6.91 17.79
N ALA A 39 -9.65 6.28 17.18
CA ALA A 39 -10.16 6.70 15.87
C ALA A 39 -10.83 8.07 15.94
N VAL A 40 -11.64 8.29 16.98
CA VAL A 40 -12.31 9.59 17.20
C VAL A 40 -11.29 10.72 17.28
N GLU A 41 -10.25 10.53 18.11
CA GLU A 41 -9.17 11.51 18.27
C GLU A 41 -8.39 11.72 16.95
N TYR A 42 -8.02 10.62 16.29
CA TYR A 42 -7.15 10.67 15.11
C TYR A 42 -7.84 11.25 13.88
N PHE A 43 -9.10 10.86 13.63
CA PHE A 43 -9.85 11.33 12.47
C PHE A 43 -10.77 12.53 12.77
N GLY A 44 -10.89 12.95 14.03
CA GLY A 44 -11.79 14.03 14.44
C GLY A 44 -13.26 13.68 14.23
N LEU A 45 -13.66 12.43 14.55
CA LEU A 45 -15.03 11.97 14.40
C LEU A 45 -15.95 12.62 15.45
N PRO A 46 -17.28 12.67 15.22
CA PRO A 46 -18.23 13.32 16.15
C PRO A 46 -18.25 12.70 17.55
N GLY A 47 -17.88 11.42 17.69
CA GLY A 47 -17.87 10.67 18.93
C GLY A 47 -17.60 9.19 18.70
N GLU A 48 -17.58 8.40 19.77
CA GLU A 48 -17.39 6.95 19.66
C GLU A 48 -18.61 6.26 19.05
N ILE A 49 -19.82 6.80 19.23
CA ILE A 49 -21.06 6.24 18.67
C ILE A 49 -21.83 7.39 18.04
N PHE A 50 -22.12 7.27 16.75
CA PHE A 50 -22.90 8.26 16.03
C PHE A 50 -23.65 7.64 14.84
N GLY A 51 -24.73 8.26 14.44
CA GLY A 51 -25.52 7.92 13.24
C GLY A 51 -25.05 8.67 12.01
N ASP A 52 -25.63 8.34 10.84
CA ASP A 52 -25.23 8.87 9.51
C ASP A 52 -23.73 8.64 9.25
N SER A 53 -23.24 7.51 9.76
CA SER A 53 -21.82 7.22 9.88
C SER A 53 -21.16 6.99 8.52
N THR A 54 -21.86 6.38 7.59
CA THR A 54 -21.37 6.15 6.22
C THR A 54 -21.11 7.48 5.52
N ARG A 55 -22.07 8.41 5.60
CA ARG A 55 -21.94 9.74 5.01
C ARG A 55 -20.82 10.55 5.64
N GLU A 56 -20.70 10.53 6.97
CA GLU A 56 -19.65 11.22 7.70
C GLU A 56 -18.26 10.70 7.29
N TRP A 57 -18.10 9.38 7.15
CA TRP A 57 -16.87 8.78 6.72
C TRP A 57 -16.50 9.15 5.28
N VAL A 58 -17.44 8.98 4.34
CA VAL A 58 -17.24 9.28 2.91
C VAL A 58 -16.89 10.76 2.70
N SER A 59 -17.47 11.68 3.49
CA SER A 59 -17.17 13.11 3.39
C SER A 59 -15.69 13.47 3.64
N ARG A 60 -14.95 12.58 4.29
CA ARG A 60 -13.53 12.73 4.64
C ARG A 60 -12.60 12.08 3.63
N ILE A 61 -13.10 11.17 2.79
CA ILE A 61 -12.31 10.48 1.77
C ILE A 61 -11.84 11.50 0.71
N HIS A 62 -10.64 11.28 0.17
CA HIS A 62 -10.13 12.12 -0.92
C HIS A 62 -11.04 12.00 -2.14
N PRO A 63 -11.39 13.11 -2.83
CA PRO A 63 -12.33 13.08 -3.95
C PRO A 63 -12.02 12.06 -5.04
N GLU A 64 -10.75 11.85 -5.36
CA GLU A 64 -10.33 10.86 -6.35
C GLU A 64 -10.52 9.40 -5.90
N ASP A 65 -10.62 9.14 -4.60
CA ASP A 65 -10.73 7.78 -4.06
C ASP A 65 -12.19 7.42 -3.70
N VAL A 66 -13.12 8.38 -3.78
CA VAL A 66 -14.54 8.18 -3.40
C VAL A 66 -15.22 7.15 -4.28
N GLU A 67 -14.99 7.18 -5.59
CA GLU A 67 -15.60 6.27 -6.55
C GLU A 67 -15.20 4.82 -6.24
N GLN A 68 -13.89 4.55 -6.16
CA GLN A 68 -13.36 3.23 -5.83
C GLN A 68 -13.90 2.71 -4.48
N PHE A 69 -13.90 3.56 -3.45
CA PHE A 69 -14.43 3.19 -2.13
C PHE A 69 -15.92 2.86 -2.19
N THR A 70 -16.70 3.66 -2.93
CA THR A 70 -18.14 3.47 -3.05
C THR A 70 -18.46 2.16 -3.78
N ASP A 71 -17.75 1.85 -4.85
CA ASP A 71 -17.93 0.61 -5.61
C ASP A 71 -17.67 -0.61 -4.73
N ASP A 72 -16.58 -0.62 -3.98
CA ASP A 72 -16.23 -1.70 -3.05
C ASP A 72 -17.29 -1.89 -1.94
N ILE A 73 -17.79 -0.80 -1.37
CA ILE A 73 -18.87 -0.82 -0.37
C ILE A 73 -20.20 -1.30 -0.97
N MET A 74 -20.50 -0.94 -2.21
CA MET A 74 -21.73 -1.38 -2.88
C MET A 74 -21.70 -2.89 -3.16
N GLU A 75 -20.54 -3.48 -3.49
CA GLU A 75 -20.39 -4.94 -3.60
C GLU A 75 -20.71 -5.66 -2.28
N LEU A 76 -20.30 -5.09 -1.13
CA LEU A 76 -20.70 -5.61 0.18
C LEU A 76 -22.22 -5.53 0.36
N PHE A 77 -22.83 -4.37 0.15
CA PHE A 77 -24.28 -4.20 0.35
C PHE A 77 -25.12 -5.11 -0.55
N HIS A 78 -24.63 -5.43 -1.74
CA HIS A 78 -25.28 -6.37 -2.66
C HIS A 78 -24.95 -7.84 -2.39
N GLY A 79 -24.12 -8.16 -1.39
CA GLY A 79 -23.75 -9.52 -1.04
C GLY A 79 -22.86 -10.23 -2.07
N VAL A 80 -22.19 -9.49 -2.93
CA VAL A 80 -21.21 -10.03 -3.91
C VAL A 80 -20.02 -10.64 -3.17
N THR A 81 -19.54 -9.96 -2.15
CA THR A 81 -18.54 -10.44 -1.20
C THR A 81 -18.88 -9.97 0.21
N PRO A 82 -18.64 -10.77 1.26
CA PRO A 82 -18.78 -10.30 2.63
C PRO A 82 -17.53 -9.58 3.15
N TYR A 83 -16.46 -9.51 2.37
CA TYR A 83 -15.17 -8.97 2.79
C TYR A 83 -14.88 -7.64 2.11
N HIS A 84 -14.45 -6.67 2.90
CA HIS A 84 -13.94 -5.37 2.48
C HIS A 84 -12.42 -5.33 2.66
N ASN A 85 -11.70 -4.86 1.67
CA ASN A 85 -10.27 -4.60 1.75
C ASN A 85 -9.89 -3.51 0.75
N CYS A 86 -10.01 -2.26 1.18
CA CYS A 86 -9.80 -1.10 0.32
C CYS A 86 -8.75 -0.15 0.91
N GLU A 87 -7.87 0.36 0.07
CA GLU A 87 -6.90 1.40 0.40
C GLU A 87 -7.37 2.73 -0.19
N TYR A 88 -7.39 3.78 0.62
CA TYR A 88 -7.79 5.12 0.19
C TYR A 88 -7.19 6.20 1.09
N ARG A 89 -7.24 7.43 0.62
CA ARG A 89 -6.83 8.62 1.38
C ARG A 89 -8.01 9.17 2.16
N ILE A 90 -7.80 9.49 3.43
CA ILE A 90 -8.82 10.09 4.29
C ILE A 90 -8.22 11.22 5.12
N LYS A 91 -9.00 12.26 5.41
CA LYS A 91 -8.58 13.37 6.26
C LYS A 91 -8.46 12.95 7.72
N ASN A 92 -7.33 13.29 8.35
CA ASN A 92 -7.17 13.23 9.79
C ASN A 92 -7.80 14.47 10.48
N ALA A 93 -7.73 14.54 11.80
CA ALA A 93 -8.24 15.67 12.59
C ALA A 93 -7.54 17.02 12.28
N GLN A 94 -6.35 16.99 11.72
CA GLN A 94 -5.59 18.16 11.29
C GLN A 94 -5.94 18.62 9.86
N GLY A 95 -6.84 17.90 9.17
CA GLY A 95 -7.23 18.19 7.80
C GLY A 95 -6.27 17.67 6.74
N GLU A 96 -5.28 16.87 7.13
CA GLU A 96 -4.30 16.27 6.23
C GLU A 96 -4.79 14.94 5.70
N TYR A 97 -4.59 14.67 4.42
CA TYR A 97 -4.88 13.36 3.84
C TYR A 97 -3.81 12.33 4.24
N VAL A 98 -4.28 11.23 4.83
CA VAL A 98 -3.45 10.09 5.21
C VAL A 98 -3.95 8.83 4.51
N TRP A 99 -3.03 7.97 4.10
CA TRP A 99 -3.40 6.67 3.55
C TRP A 99 -3.83 5.71 4.64
N VAL A 100 -4.95 5.06 4.41
CA VAL A 100 -5.46 4.00 5.27
C VAL A 100 -5.76 2.75 4.45
N ASN A 101 -5.62 1.59 5.09
CA ASN A 101 -6.19 0.34 4.61
C ASN A 101 -7.36 -0.02 5.52
N CYS A 102 -8.56 -0.09 4.96
CA CYS A 102 -9.75 -0.53 5.65
C CYS A 102 -10.03 -2.00 5.32
N ARG A 103 -10.11 -2.82 6.37
CA ARG A 103 -10.48 -4.23 6.25
C ARG A 103 -11.69 -4.50 7.13
N GLY A 104 -12.71 -5.10 6.54
CA GLY A 104 -13.93 -5.37 7.26
C GLY A 104 -14.65 -6.62 6.79
N TYR A 105 -15.68 -6.96 7.54
CA TYR A 105 -16.57 -8.07 7.26
C TYR A 105 -18.00 -7.64 7.49
N MET A 106 -18.88 -7.97 6.53
CA MET A 106 -20.30 -7.71 6.55
C MET A 106 -21.07 -8.99 6.89
N THR A 107 -22.04 -8.89 7.79
CA THR A 107 -23.05 -9.94 7.99
C THR A 107 -24.36 -9.54 7.34
N TYR A 108 -25.18 -10.54 7.05
CA TYR A 108 -26.48 -10.35 6.42
C TYR A 108 -27.55 -11.04 7.26
N ASP A 109 -28.73 -10.48 7.27
CA ASP A 109 -29.89 -11.10 7.91
C ASP A 109 -30.46 -12.26 7.05
N ALA A 110 -31.56 -12.87 7.53
CA ALA A 110 -32.21 -13.98 6.84
C ALA A 110 -32.77 -13.62 5.46
N ASP A 111 -33.00 -12.35 5.21
CA ASP A 111 -33.48 -11.81 3.91
C ASP A 111 -32.32 -11.40 3.00
N GLY A 112 -31.08 -11.63 3.42
CA GLY A 112 -29.87 -11.25 2.67
C GLY A 112 -29.55 -9.76 2.71
N LYS A 113 -30.13 -8.99 3.61
CA LYS A 113 -29.84 -7.56 3.77
C LYS A 113 -28.68 -7.36 4.73
N ALA A 114 -27.81 -6.39 4.43
CA ALA A 114 -26.70 -6.01 5.29
C ALA A 114 -27.19 -5.70 6.71
N GLU A 115 -26.55 -6.32 7.71
CA GLU A 115 -26.95 -6.22 9.11
C GLU A 115 -25.87 -5.57 9.96
N TRP A 116 -24.67 -6.19 10.01
CA TRP A 116 -23.55 -5.64 10.75
C TRP A 116 -22.32 -5.54 9.86
N PHE A 117 -21.62 -4.43 9.97
CA PHE A 117 -20.33 -4.23 9.34
C PHE A 117 -19.30 -3.85 10.39
N GLY A 118 -18.18 -4.57 10.45
CA GLY A 118 -17.14 -4.29 11.41
C GLY A 118 -15.77 -4.61 10.88
N GLY A 119 -14.77 -3.90 11.39
CA GLY A 119 -13.42 -4.07 10.88
C GLY A 119 -12.37 -3.19 11.53
N LEU A 120 -11.29 -3.04 10.79
CA LEU A 120 -10.09 -2.32 11.17
C LEU A 120 -9.74 -1.30 10.09
N VAL A 121 -9.48 -0.07 10.50
CA VAL A 121 -8.83 0.92 9.68
C VAL A 121 -7.39 1.05 10.15
N THR A 122 -6.44 0.66 9.33
CA THR A 122 -5.01 0.80 9.63
C THR A 122 -4.47 2.03 8.93
N ASN A 123 -3.98 2.99 9.71
CA ASN A 123 -3.22 4.10 9.16
C ASN A 123 -1.88 3.54 8.65
N MET A 124 -1.68 3.57 7.36
CA MET A 124 -0.45 3.12 6.69
C MET A 124 0.72 4.09 6.94
N GLY A 125 0.46 5.13 7.71
CA GLY A 125 1.38 6.22 8.00
C GLY A 125 1.42 7.23 6.84
N TYR A 126 2.20 8.29 7.00
CA TYR A 126 2.95 8.76 5.84
C TYR A 126 3.77 7.53 5.42
N GLN A 127 3.36 6.85 4.37
CA GLN A 127 4.32 6.01 3.68
C GLN A 127 5.43 6.99 3.33
N THR A 128 6.53 6.86 4.02
CA THR A 128 7.65 7.76 3.82
C THR A 128 7.89 7.74 2.32
N LYS A 129 7.90 8.91 1.67
CA LYS A 129 8.17 8.98 0.22
C LYS A 129 9.41 8.17 -0.12
N ILE A 130 10.21 7.90 0.92
CA ILE A 130 11.52 7.30 0.89
C ILE A 130 11.52 6.07 1.80
N ASP A 131 11.95 4.95 1.28
CA ASP A 131 12.19 3.71 2.02
C ASP A 131 13.39 3.88 2.96
N ALA A 132 13.20 3.55 4.24
CA ALA A 132 14.20 3.82 5.28
C ALA A 132 15.49 2.98 5.12
N VAL A 133 15.42 1.83 4.44
CA VAL A 133 16.57 0.94 4.23
C VAL A 133 17.37 1.34 2.99
N THR A 134 16.69 1.59 1.87
CA THR A 134 17.33 1.80 0.57
C THR A 134 17.44 3.26 0.16
N ASN A 135 16.79 4.17 0.89
CA ASN A 135 16.68 5.58 0.55
C ASN A 135 16.16 5.84 -0.88
N LEU A 136 15.36 4.90 -1.39
CA LEU A 136 14.64 5.01 -2.66
C LEU A 136 13.20 5.46 -2.44
N TRP A 137 12.57 5.93 -3.48
CA TRP A 137 11.14 6.16 -3.46
C TRP A 137 10.38 4.85 -3.27
N THR A 138 9.28 4.90 -2.50
CA THR A 138 8.48 3.71 -2.18
C THR A 138 7.51 3.33 -3.32
N VAL A 139 6.91 2.14 -3.21
CA VAL A 139 5.86 1.66 -4.13
C VAL A 139 4.71 2.67 -4.27
N HIS A 140 4.44 3.44 -3.23
CA HIS A 140 3.41 4.47 -3.25
C HIS A 140 3.77 5.62 -4.20
N GLN A 141 5.04 6.06 -4.15
CA GLN A 141 5.54 7.07 -5.09
C GLN A 141 5.61 6.52 -6.52
N PHE A 142 5.88 5.22 -6.69
CA PHE A 142 5.82 4.54 -7.98
C PHE A 142 4.43 4.66 -8.62
N ARG A 143 3.37 4.32 -7.86
CA ARG A 143 1.99 4.43 -8.36
C ARG A 143 1.63 5.87 -8.73
N GLY A 144 1.95 6.84 -7.87
CA GLY A 144 1.69 8.25 -8.14
C GLY A 144 2.44 8.78 -9.37
N GLU A 145 3.70 8.41 -9.54
CA GLU A 145 4.49 8.82 -10.70
C GLU A 145 3.97 8.18 -11.99
N LEU A 146 3.64 6.90 -11.96
CA LEU A 146 3.13 6.20 -13.13
C LEU A 146 1.77 6.76 -13.57
N ASN A 147 0.82 6.97 -12.65
CA ASN A 147 -0.46 7.61 -12.95
C ASN A 147 -0.26 8.99 -13.59
N ARG A 148 0.61 9.82 -13.02
CA ARG A 148 0.94 11.14 -13.59
C ARG A 148 1.46 11.04 -15.03
N LEU A 149 2.38 10.10 -15.30
CA LEU A 149 2.93 9.91 -16.64
C LEU A 149 1.88 9.43 -17.66
N LEU A 150 0.97 8.55 -17.21
CA LEU A 150 -0.15 8.08 -18.04
C LEU A 150 -1.15 9.21 -18.34
N ASP A 151 -1.52 10.00 -17.31
CA ASP A 151 -2.41 11.16 -17.47
C ASP A 151 -1.81 12.21 -18.40
N ASP A 152 -0.51 12.48 -18.27
CA ASP A 152 0.26 13.39 -19.14
C ASP A 152 0.54 12.80 -20.55
N ARG A 153 0.11 11.55 -20.80
CA ARG A 153 0.37 10.80 -22.05
C ARG A 153 1.85 10.71 -22.41
N VAL A 154 2.69 10.63 -21.40
CA VAL A 154 4.13 10.42 -21.57
C VAL A 154 4.37 8.96 -21.94
N ARG A 155 5.20 8.72 -22.94
CA ARG A 155 5.66 7.37 -23.30
C ARG A 155 6.86 6.98 -22.45
N GLY A 156 6.97 5.70 -22.16
CA GLY A 156 8.13 5.23 -21.42
C GLY A 156 8.11 3.72 -21.16
N GLY A 157 8.99 3.30 -20.27
CA GLY A 157 9.11 1.90 -19.89
C GLY A 157 9.35 1.74 -18.41
N ILE A 158 8.97 0.58 -17.91
CA ILE A 158 9.19 0.13 -16.54
C ILE A 158 10.08 -1.10 -16.59
N LEU A 159 11.11 -1.14 -15.75
CA LEU A 159 11.90 -2.33 -15.49
C LEU A 159 11.67 -2.76 -14.04
N MET A 160 10.99 -3.89 -13.86
CA MET A 160 10.82 -4.53 -12.55
C MET A 160 11.99 -5.48 -12.29
N ILE A 161 12.52 -5.47 -11.08
CA ILE A 161 13.67 -6.27 -10.64
C ILE A 161 13.30 -6.96 -9.33
N GLY A 162 13.25 -8.28 -9.33
CA GLY A 162 12.95 -9.10 -8.14
C GLY A 162 14.15 -9.95 -7.76
N LEU A 163 14.67 -9.80 -6.53
CA LEU A 163 15.77 -10.64 -6.04
C LEU A 163 15.27 -12.05 -5.73
N GLU A 164 15.96 -13.05 -6.27
CA GLU A 164 15.64 -14.45 -6.01
C GLU A 164 16.24 -14.90 -4.67
N ASN A 165 15.46 -15.69 -3.94
CA ASN A 165 15.91 -16.33 -2.69
C ASN A 165 16.47 -15.38 -1.62
N PHE A 166 16.07 -14.11 -1.61
CA PHE A 166 16.55 -13.12 -0.64
C PHE A 166 16.27 -13.52 0.81
N LYS A 167 15.19 -14.26 1.08
CA LYS A 167 14.89 -14.83 2.41
C LYS A 167 16.03 -15.72 2.93
N ARG A 168 16.78 -16.37 2.04
CA ARG A 168 17.93 -17.19 2.43
C ARG A 168 19.08 -16.35 2.96
N ILE A 169 19.30 -15.17 2.40
CA ILE A 169 20.33 -14.23 2.91
C ILE A 169 19.99 -13.81 4.34
N ASN A 170 18.72 -13.45 4.61
CA ASN A 170 18.29 -13.11 5.96
C ASN A 170 18.45 -14.28 6.95
N ALA A 171 18.21 -15.51 6.49
CA ALA A 171 18.33 -16.71 7.31
C ALA A 171 19.80 -17.11 7.58
N GLU A 172 20.70 -16.94 6.60
CA GLU A 172 22.12 -17.31 6.72
C GLU A 172 22.96 -16.27 7.47
N TYR A 173 22.63 -14.97 7.31
CA TYR A 173 23.44 -13.90 7.88
C TYR A 173 22.72 -13.12 8.97
N SER A 174 21.65 -12.46 8.70
CA SER A 174 20.68 -11.79 9.58
C SER A 174 19.81 -10.81 8.78
N TYR A 175 18.74 -10.28 9.38
CA TYR A 175 17.95 -9.21 8.77
C TYR A 175 18.77 -7.93 8.57
N ASP A 176 19.62 -7.54 9.55
CA ASP A 176 20.50 -6.38 9.43
C ASP A 176 21.49 -6.48 8.25
N TYR A 177 21.94 -7.70 7.96
CA TYR A 177 22.79 -7.93 6.81
C TYR A 177 22.01 -7.83 5.50
N GLY A 178 20.81 -8.39 5.46
CA GLY A 178 19.91 -8.25 4.32
C GLY A 178 19.57 -6.78 4.04
N ASP A 179 19.35 -5.98 5.06
CA ASP A 179 19.08 -4.55 4.91
C ASP A 179 20.29 -3.81 4.30
N LYS A 180 21.53 -4.16 4.70
CA LYS A 180 22.75 -3.62 4.06
C LYS A 180 22.88 -4.02 2.59
N VAL A 181 22.48 -5.25 2.25
CA VAL A 181 22.44 -5.72 0.85
C VAL A 181 21.43 -4.89 0.05
N LEU A 182 20.21 -4.69 0.57
CA LEU A 182 19.18 -3.89 -0.08
C LEU A 182 19.59 -2.42 -0.23
N ALA A 183 20.20 -1.84 0.81
CA ALA A 183 20.68 -0.46 0.78
C ALA A 183 21.74 -0.27 -0.32
N LEU A 184 22.71 -1.17 -0.40
CA LEU A 184 23.76 -1.11 -1.42
C LEU A 184 23.20 -1.26 -2.84
N ILE A 185 22.21 -2.15 -3.03
CA ILE A 185 21.51 -2.28 -4.32
C ILE A 185 20.79 -0.98 -4.67
N GLY A 186 20.08 -0.39 -3.71
CA GLY A 186 19.42 0.88 -3.88
C GLY A 186 20.36 2.00 -4.32
N ASP A 187 21.52 2.11 -3.68
CA ASP A 187 22.57 3.07 -4.03
C ASP A 187 23.07 2.84 -5.46
N LYS A 188 23.39 1.59 -5.82
CA LYS A 188 23.85 1.24 -7.17
C LYS A 188 22.82 1.54 -8.24
N LEU A 189 21.54 1.23 -8.00
CA LEU A 189 20.46 1.54 -8.93
C LEU A 189 20.33 3.05 -9.11
N ARG A 190 20.39 3.84 -8.02
CA ARG A 190 20.32 5.31 -8.06
C ARG A 190 21.50 5.93 -8.79
N GLU A 191 22.73 5.42 -8.58
CA GLU A 191 23.93 5.88 -9.29
C GLU A 191 23.85 5.63 -10.80
N GLY A 192 23.18 4.56 -11.23
CA GLY A 192 23.09 4.14 -12.62
C GLY A 192 22.01 4.83 -13.45
N VAL A 193 21.06 5.53 -12.82
CA VAL A 193 19.94 6.14 -13.55
C VAL A 193 20.22 7.55 -14.03
N ARG A 194 19.61 7.92 -15.17
CA ARG A 194 19.67 9.25 -15.79
C ARG A 194 18.52 10.15 -15.27
N HIS A 195 18.57 11.44 -15.59
CA HIS A 195 17.63 12.47 -15.08
C HIS A 195 16.14 12.20 -15.32
N ASN A 196 15.78 11.45 -16.35
CA ASN A 196 14.39 11.10 -16.67
C ASN A 196 14.04 9.66 -16.24
N CYS A 197 14.74 9.14 -15.24
CA CYS A 197 14.49 7.83 -14.65
C CYS A 197 14.34 7.95 -13.13
N HIS A 198 13.37 7.23 -12.60
CA HIS A 198 13.14 7.17 -11.17
C HIS A 198 13.22 5.73 -10.69
N VAL A 199 13.86 5.52 -9.55
CA VAL A 199 14.05 4.21 -8.93
C VAL A 199 13.19 4.11 -7.69
N PHE A 200 12.51 2.98 -7.55
CA PHE A 200 11.55 2.72 -6.50
C PHE A 200 11.87 1.43 -5.77
N ARG A 201 11.65 1.43 -4.47
CA ARG A 201 11.61 0.24 -3.63
C ARG A 201 10.19 -0.30 -3.64
N MET A 202 10.03 -1.50 -4.12
CA MET A 202 8.75 -2.22 -4.12
C MET A 202 8.66 -3.14 -2.89
N ASP A 203 7.57 -3.88 -2.77
CA ASP A 203 7.39 -4.79 -1.63
C ASP A 203 8.43 -5.92 -1.61
N GLY A 204 8.79 -6.34 -0.40
CA GLY A 204 9.75 -7.42 -0.20
C GLY A 204 11.17 -7.08 -0.69
N ALA A 205 11.74 -7.86 -1.59
CA ALA A 205 13.07 -7.67 -2.18
C ALA A 205 12.97 -7.26 -3.67
N ASN A 206 11.99 -6.39 -4.00
CA ASN A 206 11.73 -5.96 -5.36
C ASN A 206 12.06 -4.47 -5.53
N PHE A 207 12.42 -4.10 -6.76
CA PHE A 207 12.70 -2.73 -7.18
C PHE A 207 12.02 -2.46 -8.52
N ALA A 208 11.75 -1.18 -8.80
CA ALA A 208 11.29 -0.75 -10.11
C ALA A 208 12.09 0.46 -10.60
N ILE A 209 12.29 0.55 -11.91
CA ILE A 209 12.83 1.73 -12.57
C ILE A 209 11.80 2.18 -13.59
N VAL A 210 11.28 3.39 -13.42
CA VAL A 210 10.42 4.06 -14.40
C VAL A 210 11.30 4.98 -15.25
N MET A 211 11.18 4.86 -16.55
CA MET A 211 12.01 5.57 -17.53
C MET A 211 11.12 6.28 -18.54
N GLN A 212 11.13 7.60 -18.53
CA GLN A 212 10.43 8.40 -19.54
C GLN A 212 11.18 8.34 -20.88
N ASP A 213 10.44 8.36 -21.98
CA ASP A 213 10.96 8.28 -23.35
C ASP A 213 11.89 7.10 -23.60
N ALA A 214 11.61 5.95 -22.95
CA ALA A 214 12.46 4.77 -23.06
C ALA A 214 11.82 3.72 -23.97
N GLY A 215 12.60 3.26 -24.93
CA GLY A 215 12.31 2.07 -25.73
C GLY A 215 13.05 0.83 -25.23
N VAL A 216 12.88 -0.28 -25.95
CA VAL A 216 13.45 -1.61 -25.63
C VAL A 216 14.97 -1.55 -25.41
N GLU A 217 15.69 -0.81 -26.24
CA GLU A 217 17.16 -0.71 -26.17
C GLU A 217 17.62 -0.17 -24.82
N ARG A 218 16.94 0.83 -24.29
CA ARG A 218 17.24 1.44 -22.99
C ARG A 218 16.95 0.50 -21.83
N ILE A 219 15.86 -0.25 -21.89
CA ILE A 219 15.55 -1.30 -20.91
C ILE A 219 16.64 -2.37 -20.90
N VAL A 220 17.09 -2.80 -22.08
CA VAL A 220 18.17 -3.79 -22.21
C VAL A 220 19.50 -3.24 -21.66
N GLU A 221 19.82 -1.98 -21.89
CA GLU A 221 21.00 -1.30 -21.34
C GLU A 221 20.97 -1.33 -19.80
N TYR A 222 19.84 -0.93 -19.20
CA TYR A 222 19.69 -0.96 -17.74
C TYR A 222 19.74 -2.37 -17.16
N LYS A 223 19.13 -3.34 -17.81
CA LYS A 223 19.22 -4.74 -17.39
C LYS A 223 20.66 -5.22 -17.38
N LYS A 224 21.47 -4.89 -18.41
CA LYS A 224 22.90 -5.22 -18.44
C LYS A 224 23.68 -4.52 -17.32
N PHE A 225 23.35 -3.26 -17.04
CA PHE A 225 23.93 -2.53 -15.92
C PHE A 225 23.64 -3.23 -14.58
N VAL A 226 22.39 -3.62 -14.33
CA VAL A 226 21.99 -4.36 -13.12
C VAL A 226 22.75 -5.69 -13.03
N ASP A 227 22.82 -6.46 -14.11
CA ASP A 227 23.58 -7.71 -14.21
C ASP A 227 25.07 -7.52 -13.81
N SER A 228 25.66 -6.41 -14.19
CA SER A 228 27.09 -6.16 -14.02
C SER A 228 27.49 -6.04 -12.54
N PHE A 229 26.68 -5.40 -11.71
CA PHE A 229 26.98 -5.23 -10.29
C PHE A 229 26.38 -6.33 -9.40
N MET A 230 25.25 -6.92 -9.78
CA MET A 230 24.61 -8.00 -8.99
C MET A 230 25.49 -9.25 -8.88
N ARG A 231 26.32 -9.52 -9.88
CA ARG A 231 27.21 -10.69 -9.89
C ARG A 231 28.37 -10.58 -8.88
N ASN A 232 28.77 -9.36 -8.53
CA ASN A 232 29.95 -9.08 -7.72
C ASN A 232 29.66 -8.04 -6.62
N LEU A 233 28.49 -8.13 -5.98
CA LEU A 233 28.13 -7.22 -4.91
C LEU A 233 28.97 -7.50 -3.68
N VAL A 234 29.72 -6.51 -3.20
CA VAL A 234 30.53 -6.63 -1.98
C VAL A 234 29.82 -5.94 -0.83
N VAL A 235 29.42 -6.71 0.17
CA VAL A 235 28.73 -6.21 1.38
C VAL A 235 29.59 -6.54 2.60
N SER A 236 29.99 -5.54 3.36
CA SER A 236 30.86 -5.71 4.56
C SER A 236 32.13 -6.54 4.29
N GLY A 237 32.73 -6.38 3.11
CA GLY A 237 33.94 -7.09 2.70
C GLY A 237 33.72 -8.51 2.16
N GLN A 238 32.50 -8.98 2.07
CA GLN A 238 32.14 -10.29 1.51
C GLN A 238 31.46 -10.15 0.16
N VAL A 239 31.80 -11.02 -0.78
CA VAL A 239 31.12 -11.08 -2.09
C VAL A 239 29.82 -11.84 -1.93
N VAL A 240 28.71 -11.18 -2.28
CA VAL A 240 27.36 -11.77 -2.28
C VAL A 240 26.93 -12.03 -3.70
N HIS A 241 26.64 -13.28 -4.01
CA HIS A 241 26.13 -13.67 -5.32
C HIS A 241 24.60 -13.64 -5.30
N LEU A 242 24.03 -12.61 -5.94
CA LEU A 242 22.59 -12.44 -6.07
C LEU A 242 22.12 -12.87 -7.46
N ARG A 243 20.99 -13.56 -7.47
CA ARG A 243 20.20 -13.76 -8.69
C ARG A 243 18.99 -12.85 -8.66
N PHE A 244 18.57 -12.40 -9.81
CA PHE A 244 17.36 -11.60 -9.95
C PHE A 244 16.59 -12.00 -11.20
N LYS A 245 15.28 -11.78 -11.16
CA LYS A 245 14.41 -11.78 -12.33
C LYS A 245 14.10 -10.35 -12.72
N ALA A 246 13.96 -10.11 -14.01
CA ALA A 246 13.55 -8.81 -14.51
C ALA A 246 12.41 -9.00 -15.52
N ALA A 247 11.42 -8.12 -15.40
CA ALA A 247 10.32 -7.97 -16.36
C ALA A 247 10.24 -6.52 -16.80
N ALA A 248 9.77 -6.28 -18.01
CA ALA A 248 9.58 -4.94 -18.54
C ALA A 248 8.18 -4.79 -19.10
N ALA A 249 7.65 -3.57 -18.97
CA ALA A 249 6.42 -3.12 -19.62
C ALA A 249 6.64 -1.73 -20.20
N PHE A 250 5.92 -1.41 -21.26
CA PHE A 250 5.97 -0.13 -21.94
C PHE A 250 4.59 0.54 -21.89
N PHE A 251 4.57 1.81 -21.59
CA PHE A 251 3.35 2.61 -21.57
C PHE A 251 3.39 3.68 -22.67
N PRO A 252 2.28 3.91 -23.40
CA PRO A 252 0.97 3.28 -23.21
C PRO A 252 0.81 1.91 -23.92
N GLU A 253 1.84 1.35 -24.56
CA GLU A 253 1.73 0.18 -25.46
C GLU A 253 1.22 -1.08 -24.74
N ASP A 254 1.69 -1.36 -23.53
CA ASP A 254 1.29 -2.53 -22.74
C ASP A 254 0.14 -2.21 -21.76
N GLY A 255 -0.24 -0.93 -21.64
CA GLY A 255 -1.37 -0.48 -20.81
C GLY A 255 -1.45 1.04 -20.71
N GLU A 256 -2.68 1.54 -20.71
CA GLU A 256 -3.00 2.97 -20.53
C GLU A 256 -3.40 3.30 -19.08
N PHE A 257 -3.63 2.28 -18.24
CA PHE A 257 -3.99 2.40 -16.84
C PHE A 257 -3.06 1.55 -15.99
N LEU A 258 -2.89 1.95 -14.73
CA LEU A 258 -1.96 1.30 -13.80
C LEU A 258 -2.26 -0.20 -13.59
N ASP A 259 -3.51 -0.60 -13.51
CA ASP A 259 -3.97 -1.97 -13.32
C ASP A 259 -3.68 -2.89 -14.53
N GLN A 260 -3.46 -2.32 -15.72
CA GLN A 260 -3.09 -3.05 -16.93
C GLN A 260 -1.59 -3.33 -17.02
N ILE A 261 -0.76 -2.55 -16.31
CA ILE A 261 0.70 -2.60 -16.38
C ILE A 261 1.31 -3.44 -15.25
N GLN A 262 0.52 -3.78 -14.22
CA GLN A 262 0.95 -4.56 -13.04
C GLN A 262 1.07 -6.07 -13.27
#